data_a5b63e4a4a6c1bb2f27ae886ceed2e58
#
_entry.id   a5b63e4a4a6c1bb2f27ae886ceed2e58
#
_cell.length_a   1.000
_cell.length_b   1.000
_cell.length_c   1.000
_cell.angle_alpha   90.00
_cell.angle_beta   90.00
_cell.angle_gamma   90.00
#
_symmetry.space_group_name_H-M   'P 1'
#
loop_
_entity.id
_entity.type
_entity.pdbx_description
1 polymer ?
#
loop_
_entity_poly.entity_id
_entity_poly.type
_entity_poly.pdbx_seq_one_letter_code
_entity_poly.pdbx_strand_id
1 'polypeptide(L)'
;MTNKREEILKKLKNTYCRLRPSAIEGVGVFAIKDIPKNINPFKGVRNQRWYKFDISQLKKLNKEVLKMIDDFNVIEEDKTVLLPECAFNDMDASFFVNNSESPNLKTIDNGFTFITLRKIKKSEELTVAYETYDHKYKKR
;
A
#
# COMPACT_ATOMS: atom_id res chain seq x y z
N MET A 1 5.26 -31.87 3.62
CA MET A 1 4.92 -30.90 2.53
C MET A 1 3.50 -30.40 2.70
N THR A 2 3.32 -29.10 2.83
CA THR A 2 1.99 -28.49 2.74
C THR A 2 1.56 -28.50 1.28
N ASN A 3 0.31 -28.88 1.00
CA ASN A 3 -0.22 -28.77 -0.33
C ASN A 3 -0.71 -27.31 -0.59
N LYS A 4 -0.90 -26.99 -1.85
CA LYS A 4 -1.29 -25.64 -2.25
C LYS A 4 -2.63 -25.20 -1.65
N ARG A 5 -3.58 -26.11 -1.51
CA ARG A 5 -4.90 -25.81 -0.93
C ARG A 5 -4.78 -25.42 0.54
N GLU A 6 -3.93 -26.09 1.31
CA GLU A 6 -3.68 -25.77 2.72
C GLU A 6 -3.03 -24.39 2.84
N GLU A 7 -2.08 -24.06 1.97
CA GLU A 7 -1.45 -22.74 1.93
C GLU A 7 -2.48 -21.64 1.67
N ILE A 8 -3.39 -21.85 0.72
CA ILE A 8 -4.46 -20.90 0.39
C ILE A 8 -5.38 -20.69 1.59
N LEU A 9 -5.82 -21.77 2.23
CA LEU A 9 -6.68 -21.68 3.41
C LEU A 9 -6.01 -20.92 4.55
N LYS A 10 -4.72 -21.13 4.75
CA LYS A 10 -3.95 -20.42 5.76
C LYS A 10 -3.92 -18.91 5.47
N LYS A 11 -3.68 -18.53 4.21
CA LYS A 11 -3.70 -17.12 3.80
C LYS A 11 -5.07 -16.49 4.01
N LEU A 12 -6.14 -17.22 3.67
CA LEU A 12 -7.51 -16.74 3.86
C LEU A 12 -7.83 -16.53 5.35
N LYS A 13 -7.42 -17.45 6.21
CA LYS A 13 -7.61 -17.32 7.66
C LYS A 13 -6.86 -16.13 8.25
N ASN A 14 -5.74 -15.76 7.67
CA ASN A 14 -4.90 -14.66 8.13
C ASN A 14 -5.21 -13.32 7.45
N THR A 15 -6.33 -13.23 6.73
CA THR A 15 -6.77 -11.99 6.10
C THR A 15 -7.34 -11.04 7.16
N TYR A 16 -6.81 -9.84 7.26
CA TYR A 16 -7.21 -8.82 8.25
C TYR A 16 -8.10 -7.73 7.69
N CYS A 17 -8.08 -7.50 6.38
CA CYS A 17 -8.68 -6.30 5.81
C CYS A 17 -9.24 -6.53 4.41
N ARG A 18 -10.04 -5.58 3.95
CA ARG A 18 -10.66 -5.58 2.64
C ARG A 18 -10.81 -4.15 2.11
N LEU A 19 -11.02 -4.02 0.82
CA LEU A 19 -11.34 -2.72 0.21
C LEU A 19 -12.83 -2.41 0.39
N ARG A 20 -13.12 -1.13 0.65
CA ARG A 20 -14.47 -0.56 0.71
C ARG A 20 -14.44 0.90 0.26
N PRO A 21 -15.59 1.49 -0.11
CA PRO A 21 -15.65 2.93 -0.32
C PRO A 21 -15.20 3.68 0.94
N SER A 22 -14.37 4.71 0.74
CA SER A 22 -13.78 5.49 1.84
C SER A 22 -14.41 6.86 1.94
N ALA A 23 -14.62 7.36 3.16
CA ALA A 23 -15.02 8.74 3.40
C ALA A 23 -13.86 9.71 3.13
N ILE A 24 -12.61 9.22 3.11
CA ILE A 24 -11.43 10.05 2.83
C ILE A 24 -11.30 10.29 1.33
N GLU A 25 -11.18 9.22 0.56
CA GLU A 25 -11.06 9.28 -0.90
C GLU A 25 -11.28 7.90 -1.52
N GLY A 26 -12.10 7.84 -2.56
CA GLY A 26 -12.31 6.65 -3.40
C GLY A 26 -12.57 5.39 -2.61
N VAL A 27 -11.72 4.39 -2.78
CA VAL A 27 -11.72 3.18 -1.96
C VAL A 27 -10.60 3.29 -0.91
N GLY A 28 -10.82 2.62 0.21
CA GLY A 28 -9.81 2.49 1.25
C GLY A 28 -9.73 1.07 1.75
N VAL A 29 -8.85 0.84 2.70
CA VAL A 29 -8.61 -0.46 3.31
C VAL A 29 -9.25 -0.48 4.70
N PHE A 30 -10.11 -1.45 4.96
CA PHE A 30 -10.86 -1.54 6.22
C PHE A 30 -10.59 -2.87 6.93
N ALA A 31 -10.48 -2.81 8.24
CA ALA A 31 -10.31 -4.01 9.05
C ALA A 31 -11.59 -4.86 9.04
N ILE A 32 -11.45 -6.16 8.78
CA ILE A 32 -12.58 -7.11 8.85
C ILE A 32 -12.66 -7.80 10.20
N LYS A 33 -11.64 -7.63 11.02
CA LYS A 33 -11.53 -8.11 12.40
C LYS A 33 -10.52 -7.23 13.11
N ASP A 34 -10.44 -7.33 14.44
CA ASP A 34 -9.44 -6.59 15.19
C ASP A 34 -8.03 -6.97 14.76
N ILE A 35 -7.16 -5.96 14.59
CA ILE A 35 -5.77 -6.14 14.17
C ILE A 35 -4.86 -5.74 15.33
N PRO A 36 -3.97 -6.64 15.80
CA PRO A 36 -3.04 -6.30 16.88
C PRO A 36 -2.06 -5.19 16.50
N LYS A 37 -1.50 -4.53 17.52
CA LYS A 37 -0.41 -3.56 17.37
C LYS A 37 0.88 -4.27 16.92
N ASN A 38 1.71 -3.57 16.16
CA ASN A 38 3.06 -3.99 15.72
C ASN A 38 3.09 -5.19 14.78
N ILE A 39 2.08 -5.32 13.93
CA ILE A 39 2.08 -6.35 12.88
C ILE A 39 1.87 -5.73 11.50
N ASN A 40 2.27 -6.47 10.48
CA ASN A 40 1.95 -6.15 9.10
C ASN A 40 0.56 -6.72 8.78
N PRO A 41 -0.47 -5.86 8.55
CA PRO A 41 -1.83 -6.35 8.30
C PRO A 41 -2.00 -6.99 6.91
N PHE A 42 -0.99 -6.91 6.06
CA PHE A 42 -0.98 -7.44 4.70
C PHE A 42 -0.13 -8.70 4.56
N LYS A 43 0.03 -9.48 5.62
CA LYS A 43 0.74 -10.75 5.58
C LYS A 43 0.16 -11.65 4.49
N GLY A 44 1.03 -12.32 3.74
CA GLY A 44 0.63 -13.24 2.68
C GLY A 44 0.53 -12.58 1.30
N VAL A 45 0.67 -11.25 1.22
CA VAL A 45 0.83 -10.55 -0.06
C VAL A 45 2.19 -10.91 -0.64
N ARG A 46 2.24 -11.14 -1.96
CA ARG A 46 3.49 -11.46 -2.66
C ARG A 46 4.51 -10.34 -2.46
N ASN A 47 5.78 -10.71 -2.22
CA ASN A 47 6.88 -9.76 -2.28
C ASN A 47 7.05 -9.29 -3.73
N GLN A 48 7.03 -7.99 -3.92
CA GLN A 48 7.28 -7.38 -5.22
C GLN A 48 8.76 -7.08 -5.37
N ARG A 49 9.27 -7.22 -6.59
CA ARG A 49 10.55 -6.63 -6.97
C ARG A 49 10.27 -5.24 -7.52
N TRP A 50 11.14 -4.29 -7.19
CA TRP A 50 11.00 -2.90 -7.56
C TRP A 50 12.14 -2.50 -8.47
N TYR A 51 11.83 -1.78 -9.54
CA TYR A 51 12.81 -1.38 -10.55
C TYR A 51 12.80 0.13 -10.68
N LYS A 52 14.01 0.72 -10.70
CA LYS A 52 14.17 2.17 -10.78
C LYS A 52 14.08 2.63 -12.23
N PHE A 53 13.25 3.64 -12.44
CA PHE A 53 13.10 4.31 -13.73
C PHE A 53 13.38 5.79 -13.59
N ASP A 54 13.98 6.39 -14.63
CA ASP A 54 13.98 7.83 -14.79
C ASP A 54 12.65 8.22 -15.43
N ILE A 55 12.06 9.33 -14.98
CA ILE A 55 10.76 9.81 -15.50
C ILE A 55 10.82 9.98 -17.02
N SER A 56 11.97 10.38 -17.56
CA SER A 56 12.14 10.55 -19.01
C SER A 56 11.88 9.27 -19.82
N GLN A 57 12.11 8.10 -19.19
CA GLN A 57 11.87 6.80 -19.83
C GLN A 57 10.37 6.48 -19.98
N LEU A 58 9.51 7.20 -19.27
CA LEU A 58 8.08 6.91 -19.16
C LEU A 58 7.20 7.87 -19.96
N LYS A 59 7.80 8.88 -20.60
CA LYS A 59 7.06 10.00 -21.27
C LYS A 59 6.06 9.56 -22.34
N LYS A 60 6.31 8.44 -23.00
CA LYS A 60 5.47 7.98 -24.12
C LYS A 60 4.28 7.14 -23.66
N LEU A 61 4.14 6.88 -22.36
CA LEU A 61 3.02 6.14 -21.83
C LEU A 61 1.73 6.94 -21.90
N ASN A 62 0.61 6.24 -21.91
CA ASN A 62 -0.72 6.86 -21.87
C ASN A 62 -0.82 7.78 -20.63
N LYS A 63 -1.47 8.95 -20.81
CA LYS A 63 -1.62 9.94 -19.73
C LYS A 63 -2.26 9.38 -18.46
N GLU A 64 -3.23 8.48 -18.61
CA GLU A 64 -3.87 7.84 -17.45
C GLU A 64 -2.89 6.92 -16.71
N VAL A 65 -2.00 6.22 -17.42
CA VAL A 65 -0.96 5.40 -16.80
C VAL A 65 0.04 6.29 -16.07
N LEU A 66 0.43 7.42 -16.65
CA LEU A 66 1.33 8.38 -15.98
C LEU A 66 0.72 8.92 -14.70
N LYS A 67 -0.60 9.21 -14.71
CA LYS A 67 -1.32 9.64 -13.52
C LYS A 67 -1.34 8.55 -12.45
N MET A 68 -1.56 7.30 -12.82
CA MET A 68 -1.54 6.17 -11.88
C MET A 68 -0.15 5.99 -11.26
N ILE A 69 0.91 6.20 -12.04
CA ILE A 69 2.28 6.16 -11.50
C ILE A 69 2.44 7.21 -10.40
N ASP A 70 2.00 8.43 -10.64
CA ASP A 70 2.07 9.51 -9.65
C ASP A 70 1.17 9.25 -8.44
N ASP A 71 -0.02 8.69 -8.66
CA ASP A 71 -0.98 8.40 -7.58
C ASP A 71 -0.49 7.29 -6.65
N PHE A 72 0.17 6.27 -7.17
CA PHE A 72 0.51 5.05 -6.42
C PHE A 72 1.99 4.88 -6.11
N ASN A 73 2.86 5.72 -6.63
CA ASN A 73 4.31 5.58 -6.43
C ASN A 73 4.92 6.92 -6.04
N VAL A 74 6.02 6.88 -5.30
CA VAL A 74 6.74 8.07 -4.91
C VAL A 74 7.69 8.48 -6.05
N ILE A 75 7.45 9.65 -6.63
CA ILE A 75 8.39 10.25 -7.58
C ILE A 75 9.40 11.06 -6.78
N GLU A 76 10.65 10.63 -6.78
CA GLU A 76 11.71 11.25 -6.01
C GLU A 76 12.11 12.62 -6.57
N GLU A 77 12.78 13.43 -5.74
CA GLU A 77 13.24 14.77 -6.15
C GLU A 77 14.21 14.74 -7.33
N ASP A 78 14.98 13.66 -7.49
CA ASP A 78 15.90 13.45 -8.61
C ASP A 78 15.21 12.98 -9.90
N LYS A 79 13.87 12.96 -9.91
CA LYS A 79 13.05 12.54 -11.04
C LYS A 79 13.16 11.04 -11.36
N THR A 80 13.39 10.23 -10.34
CA THR A 80 13.32 8.78 -10.47
C THR A 80 12.12 8.24 -9.71
N VAL A 81 11.69 7.03 -10.08
CA VAL A 81 10.58 6.34 -9.43
C VAL A 81 10.87 4.84 -9.40
N LEU A 82 10.52 4.20 -8.29
CA LEU A 82 10.55 2.74 -8.18
C LEU A 82 9.18 2.20 -8.56
N LEU A 83 9.15 1.34 -9.56
CA LEU A 83 7.92 0.70 -10.02
C LEU A 83 7.97 -0.79 -9.69
N PRO A 84 6.87 -1.36 -9.15
CA PRO A 84 6.81 -2.80 -8.90
C PRO A 84 6.69 -3.57 -10.21
N GLU A 85 7.14 -4.80 -10.21
CA GLU A 85 7.03 -5.68 -11.38
C GLU A 85 5.59 -6.07 -11.73
N CYS A 86 4.64 -5.89 -10.79
CA CYS A 86 3.24 -6.18 -11.07
C CYS A 86 2.63 -5.11 -11.97
N ALA A 87 1.66 -5.51 -12.81
CA ALA A 87 0.84 -4.56 -13.56
C ALA A 87 -0.11 -3.81 -12.61
N PHE A 88 -0.57 -2.61 -12.99
CA PHE A 88 -1.51 -1.85 -12.17
C PHE A 88 -2.78 -2.63 -11.84
N ASN A 89 -3.25 -3.48 -12.76
CA ASN A 89 -4.44 -4.29 -12.50
C ASN A 89 -4.18 -5.48 -11.57
N ASP A 90 -2.94 -5.70 -11.18
CA ASP A 90 -2.52 -6.77 -10.26
C ASP A 90 -2.03 -6.21 -8.92
N MET A 91 -2.37 -4.95 -8.62
CA MET A 91 -2.02 -4.34 -7.33
C MET A 91 -2.83 -4.97 -6.20
N ASP A 92 -2.17 -5.19 -5.07
CA ASP A 92 -2.84 -5.70 -3.87
C ASP A 92 -3.49 -4.58 -3.05
N ALA A 93 -4.19 -4.95 -1.98
CA ALA A 93 -4.94 -4.01 -1.14
C ALA A 93 -4.05 -2.92 -0.52
N SER A 94 -2.76 -3.20 -0.26
CA SER A 94 -1.87 -2.25 0.40
C SER A 94 -1.65 -0.97 -0.40
N PHE A 95 -1.84 -1.01 -1.72
CA PHE A 95 -1.73 0.17 -2.58
C PHE A 95 -2.85 1.20 -2.35
N PHE A 96 -3.93 0.80 -1.67
CA PHE A 96 -5.12 1.63 -1.50
C PHE A 96 -5.26 2.24 -0.11
N VAL A 97 -4.20 2.17 0.71
CA VAL A 97 -4.19 2.80 2.04
C VAL A 97 -4.23 4.32 1.86
N ASN A 98 -5.24 4.97 2.43
CA ASN A 98 -5.42 6.40 2.34
C ASN A 98 -4.56 7.17 3.34
N ASN A 99 -4.38 8.47 3.06
CA ASN A 99 -3.61 9.38 3.89
C ASN A 99 -4.45 9.90 5.08
N SER A 100 -3.80 10.02 6.25
CA SER A 100 -4.41 10.67 7.42
C SER A 100 -3.34 11.38 8.23
N GLU A 101 -3.71 12.51 8.84
CA GLU A 101 -2.86 13.19 9.82
C GLU A 101 -2.83 12.45 11.17
N SER A 102 -3.82 11.57 11.41
CA SER A 102 -3.91 10.72 12.61
C SER A 102 -3.88 9.25 12.20
N PRO A 103 -2.76 8.76 11.65
CA PRO A 103 -2.70 7.42 11.06
C PRO A 103 -2.71 6.31 12.12
N ASN A 104 -3.14 5.12 11.70
CA ASN A 104 -3.02 3.90 12.50
C ASN A 104 -1.97 2.92 11.95
N LEU A 105 -1.33 3.28 10.84
CA LEU A 105 -0.20 2.55 10.28
C LEU A 105 1.02 3.45 10.19
N LYS A 106 2.21 2.85 10.20
CA LYS A 106 3.45 3.47 9.77
C LYS A 106 4.11 2.59 8.73
N THR A 107 5.07 3.14 8.01
CA THR A 107 5.91 2.35 7.10
C THR A 107 7.29 2.12 7.68
N ILE A 108 7.87 0.99 7.32
CA ILE A 108 9.28 0.69 7.53
C ILE A 108 9.89 0.36 6.16
N ASP A 109 11.19 0.12 6.08
CA ASP A 109 11.88 -0.21 4.82
C ASP A 109 11.61 0.83 3.73
N ASN A 110 11.78 2.12 4.07
CA ASN A 110 11.61 3.25 3.13
C ASN A 110 10.21 3.30 2.48
N GLY A 111 9.18 2.92 3.22
CA GLY A 111 7.80 3.01 2.75
C GLY A 111 7.23 1.73 2.13
N PHE A 112 8.00 0.65 2.11
CA PHE A 112 7.56 -0.59 1.44
C PHE A 112 6.78 -1.55 2.33
N THR A 113 6.85 -1.41 3.65
CA THR A 113 6.18 -2.33 4.58
C THR A 113 5.34 -1.54 5.57
N PHE A 114 4.08 -1.91 5.73
CA PHE A 114 3.16 -1.30 6.70
C PHE A 114 3.18 -2.07 8.02
N ILE A 115 3.17 -1.33 9.13
CA ILE A 115 3.10 -1.89 10.49
C ILE A 115 2.04 -1.10 11.26
N THR A 116 1.20 -1.80 12.02
CA THR A 116 0.18 -1.16 12.85
C THR A 116 0.81 -0.41 14.03
N LEU A 117 0.38 0.86 14.21
CA LEU A 117 0.84 1.71 15.33
C LEU A 117 0.15 1.38 16.64
N ARG A 118 -1.08 0.87 16.54
CA ARG A 118 -1.94 0.50 17.66
C ARG A 118 -2.86 -0.62 17.23
N LYS A 119 -3.63 -1.17 18.17
CA LYS A 119 -4.72 -2.09 17.83
C LYS A 119 -5.70 -1.34 16.93
N ILE A 120 -6.09 -1.96 15.82
CA ILE A 120 -7.11 -1.44 14.91
C ILE A 120 -8.37 -2.29 15.10
N LYS A 121 -9.48 -1.64 15.37
CA LYS A 121 -10.76 -2.34 15.61
C LYS A 121 -11.42 -2.70 14.29
N LYS A 122 -12.17 -3.80 14.30
CA LYS A 122 -13.04 -4.17 13.19
C LYS A 122 -13.80 -2.96 12.66
N SER A 123 -13.84 -2.81 11.35
CA SER A 123 -14.50 -1.74 10.59
C SER A 123 -13.78 -0.39 10.57
N GLU A 124 -12.64 -0.23 11.28
CA GLU A 124 -11.82 0.98 11.11
C GLU A 124 -11.11 0.97 9.76
N GLU A 125 -10.95 2.15 9.18
CA GLU A 125 -10.12 2.32 7.99
C GLU A 125 -8.64 2.35 8.39
N LEU A 126 -7.79 1.62 7.64
CA LEU A 126 -6.34 1.65 7.79
C LEU A 126 -5.80 2.87 7.04
N THR A 127 -5.02 3.69 7.73
CA THR A 127 -4.47 4.93 7.17
C THR A 127 -3.00 5.09 7.54
N VAL A 128 -2.29 5.85 6.72
CA VAL A 128 -0.87 6.15 6.93
C VAL A 128 -0.65 7.64 6.64
N ALA A 129 0.39 8.24 7.22
CA ALA A 129 0.76 9.60 6.89
C ALA A 129 1.71 9.59 5.70
N TYR A 130 1.23 9.99 4.53
CA TYR A 130 2.02 10.02 3.29
C TYR A 130 3.27 10.89 3.42
N GLU A 131 3.20 11.98 4.20
CA GLU A 131 4.33 12.87 4.41
C GLU A 131 5.57 12.19 4.98
N THR A 132 5.40 11.02 5.61
CA THR A 132 6.53 10.29 6.22
C THR A 132 7.43 9.62 5.18
N TYR A 133 6.97 9.43 3.95
CA TYR A 133 7.75 8.76 2.90
C TYR A 133 7.63 9.41 1.51
N ASP A 134 6.67 10.31 1.30
CA ASP A 134 6.48 10.99 0.01
C ASP A 134 6.66 12.50 0.20
N HIS A 135 7.72 13.04 -0.37
CA HIS A 135 8.11 14.44 -0.20
C HIS A 135 7.06 15.44 -0.68
N LYS A 136 6.21 15.09 -1.66
CA LYS A 136 5.18 16.00 -2.17
C LYS A 136 4.09 16.32 -1.13
N TYR A 137 3.96 15.47 -0.10
CA TYR A 137 3.01 15.67 1.00
C TYR A 137 3.62 16.33 2.24
N LYS A 138 4.94 16.59 2.24
CA LYS A 138 5.58 17.23 3.37
C LYS A 138 5.14 18.70 3.47
N LYS A 139 4.73 19.10 4.66
CA LYS A 139 4.43 20.51 4.95
C LYS A 139 5.72 21.32 4.93
N ARG A 140 5.69 22.46 4.27
CA ARG A 140 6.81 23.41 4.26
C ARG A 140 6.77 24.32 5.48
#